data_4909962a2c7bd299a55972cbdf5caf3e
#
_entry.id   4909962a2c7bd299a55972cbdf5caf3e
#
_cell.length_a   1.000
_cell.length_b   1.000
_cell.length_c   1.000
_cell.angle_alpha   90.00
_cell.angle_beta   90.00
_cell.angle_gamma   90.00
#
_symmetry.space_group_name_H-M   'P 1'
#
loop_
_entity.id
_entity.type
_entity.pdbx_description
1 polymer ?
#
loop_
_entity_poly.entity_id
_entity_poly.type
_entity_poly.pdbx_seq_one_letter_code
_entity_poly.pdbx_strand_id
1 'polypeptide(L)'
;MSLQNIVPYRLPNHKNKRLLDPHVVIVGAGASRAACKIDKNGKEVPLLKDIHKILGLTSELKKYNFSDEQMKDFEKLFSDINGKAEYRDLQEKLEYEVCDYFSKLQIPDEPTLYDYLILSLTEKDAIISFNWDPFLMQAYKRNICVGNLPELIFPHGNAGVGLCYDCKIKGYANCLCPK
;
A
#
# COMPACT_ATOMS: atom_id res chain seq x y z
N MET A 1 18.25 2.96 -42.38
CA MET A 1 18.27 2.09 -41.17
C MET A 1 17.41 0.87 -41.47
N SER A 2 18.02 -0.30 -41.54
CA SER A 2 17.39 -1.55 -41.97
C SER A 2 16.59 -2.15 -40.80
N LEU A 3 15.32 -2.46 -41.04
CA LEU A 3 14.36 -3.06 -40.12
C LEU A 3 14.60 -4.58 -39.88
N GLN A 4 15.82 -5.09 -40.04
CA GLN A 4 16.09 -6.51 -40.17
C GLN A 4 16.39 -7.26 -38.83
N ASN A 5 16.21 -6.67 -37.66
CA ASN A 5 16.51 -7.37 -36.40
C ASN A 5 15.38 -7.31 -35.35
N ILE A 6 14.11 -7.31 -35.77
CA ILE A 6 13.02 -7.57 -34.84
C ILE A 6 12.92 -9.11 -34.73
N VAL A 7 13.55 -9.66 -33.67
CA VAL A 7 13.31 -11.05 -33.29
C VAL A 7 11.82 -11.17 -32.92
N PRO A 8 11.01 -11.96 -33.66
CA PRO A 8 9.60 -12.09 -33.32
C PRO A 8 9.50 -12.67 -31.92
N TYR A 9 8.85 -11.94 -31.01
CA TYR A 9 8.50 -12.46 -29.68
C TYR A 9 7.64 -13.69 -29.88
N ARG A 10 8.22 -14.88 -29.67
CA ARG A 10 7.47 -16.13 -29.64
C ARG A 10 6.66 -16.12 -28.34
N LEU A 11 5.34 -15.97 -28.46
CA LEU A 11 4.46 -16.26 -27.35
C LEU A 11 4.78 -17.65 -26.79
N PRO A 12 4.94 -17.81 -25.48
CA PRO A 12 5.20 -19.10 -24.86
C PRO A 12 4.15 -20.10 -25.35
N ASN A 13 4.63 -21.29 -25.74
CA ASN A 13 3.76 -22.35 -26.25
C ASN A 13 2.73 -22.67 -25.15
N HIS A 14 1.43 -22.51 -25.41
CA HIS A 14 0.30 -22.68 -24.47
C HIS A 14 0.22 -24.05 -23.78
N LYS A 15 1.18 -24.94 -24.01
CA LYS A 15 1.36 -26.21 -23.29
C LYS A 15 2.06 -26.08 -21.92
N ASN A 16 2.48 -24.88 -21.52
CA ASN A 16 3.12 -24.68 -20.22
C ASN A 16 2.03 -24.55 -19.15
N LYS A 17 1.64 -25.67 -18.52
CA LYS A 17 0.65 -25.72 -17.43
C LYS A 17 0.90 -24.68 -16.33
N ARG A 18 2.17 -24.29 -16.11
CA ARG A 18 2.56 -23.29 -15.10
C ARG A 18 1.95 -21.90 -15.31
N LEU A 19 1.61 -21.51 -16.54
CA LEU A 19 0.92 -20.24 -16.82
C LEU A 19 -0.56 -20.25 -16.40
N LEU A 20 -1.13 -21.45 -16.16
CA LEU A 20 -2.51 -21.61 -15.70
C LEU A 20 -2.61 -21.68 -14.16
N ASP A 21 -1.49 -21.91 -13.48
CA ASP A 21 -1.47 -21.96 -12.03
C ASP A 21 -1.67 -20.54 -11.45
N PRO A 22 -2.42 -20.40 -10.32
CA PRO A 22 -2.56 -19.12 -9.65
C PRO A 22 -1.24 -18.64 -9.05
N HIS A 23 -1.00 -17.35 -9.09
CA HIS A 23 0.15 -16.69 -8.48
C HIS A 23 -0.29 -15.87 -7.28
N VAL A 24 0.56 -15.84 -6.25
CA VAL A 24 0.39 -14.95 -5.11
C VAL A 24 1.60 -14.02 -5.06
N VAL A 25 1.34 -12.72 -5.18
CA VAL A 25 2.37 -11.68 -5.08
C VAL A 25 2.24 -11.00 -3.72
N ILE A 26 3.33 -10.96 -2.96
CA ILE A 26 3.36 -10.30 -1.64
C ILE A 26 4.15 -9.01 -1.78
N VAL A 27 3.56 -7.89 -1.34
CA VAL A 27 4.17 -6.56 -1.42
C VAL A 27 4.22 -5.90 -0.04
N GLY A 28 5.30 -5.19 0.23
CA GLY A 28 5.52 -4.39 1.43
C GLY A 28 5.88 -2.94 1.08
N ALA A 29 6.19 -2.12 2.08
CA ALA A 29 6.42 -0.67 1.94
C ALA A 29 7.49 -0.31 0.88
N GLY A 30 8.50 -1.17 0.68
CA GLY A 30 9.48 -1.00 -0.39
C GLY A 30 8.88 -1.03 -1.79
N ALA A 31 7.83 -1.81 -2.01
CA ALA A 31 7.13 -1.87 -3.31
C ALA A 31 6.39 -0.56 -3.60
N SER A 32 5.70 0.02 -2.60
CA SER A 32 5.05 1.32 -2.73
C SER A 32 6.05 2.43 -3.03
N ARG A 33 7.18 2.45 -2.31
CA ARG A 33 8.24 3.45 -2.55
C ARG A 33 8.91 3.28 -3.91
N ALA A 34 9.03 2.06 -4.42
CA ALA A 34 9.54 1.80 -5.78
C ALA A 34 8.52 2.19 -6.86
N ALA A 35 7.23 1.97 -6.60
CA ALA A 35 6.18 2.37 -7.52
C ALA A 35 5.98 3.89 -7.56
N CYS A 36 6.12 4.55 -6.41
CA CYS A 36 5.87 5.97 -6.25
C CYS A 36 6.65 6.51 -5.04
N LYS A 37 7.82 7.12 -5.25
CA LYS A 37 8.61 7.72 -4.18
C LYS A 37 7.98 9.00 -3.63
N ILE A 38 7.42 9.80 -4.52
CA ILE A 38 6.73 11.05 -4.23
C ILE A 38 5.31 10.92 -4.80
N ASP A 39 4.30 11.22 -4.00
CA ASP A 39 2.91 11.18 -4.42
C ASP A 39 2.56 12.32 -5.39
N LYS A 40 1.36 12.32 -5.95
CA LYS A 40 0.87 13.36 -6.86
C LYS A 40 0.98 14.78 -6.28
N ASN A 41 0.91 14.92 -4.96
CA ASN A 41 0.93 16.20 -4.25
C ASN A 41 2.32 16.58 -3.71
N GLY A 42 3.37 15.85 -4.07
CA GLY A 42 4.74 16.11 -3.62
C GLY A 42 5.08 15.52 -2.24
N LYS A 43 4.20 14.67 -1.65
CA LYS A 43 4.46 14.01 -0.38
C LYS A 43 5.37 12.80 -0.57
N GLU A 44 6.32 12.63 0.34
CA GLU A 44 7.20 11.47 0.34
C GLU A 44 6.48 10.23 0.88
N VAL A 45 6.72 9.06 0.26
CA VAL A 45 6.20 7.77 0.73
C VAL A 45 7.13 7.19 1.79
N PRO A 46 6.71 7.10 3.06
CA PRO A 46 7.59 6.66 4.14
C PRO A 46 7.87 5.16 4.09
N LEU A 47 9.04 4.77 4.59
CA LEU A 47 9.33 3.42 5.06
C LEU A 47 9.27 3.41 6.59
N LEU A 48 9.14 2.23 7.20
CA LEU A 48 9.06 2.10 8.67
C LEU A 48 10.21 2.80 9.40
N LYS A 49 11.43 2.79 8.84
CA LYS A 49 12.62 3.42 9.43
C LYS A 49 12.62 4.95 9.39
N ASP A 50 11.84 5.57 8.51
CA ASP A 50 11.82 7.03 8.30
C ASP A 50 10.45 7.67 8.58
N ILE A 51 9.41 6.88 8.86
CA ILE A 51 8.03 7.34 9.08
C ILE A 51 7.95 8.40 10.18
N HIS A 52 8.63 8.21 11.31
CA HIS A 52 8.61 9.16 12.42
C HIS A 52 9.19 10.55 12.05
N LYS A 53 10.12 10.59 11.09
CA LYS A 53 10.71 11.84 10.58
C LYS A 53 9.77 12.50 9.57
N ILE A 54 9.29 11.73 8.62
CA ILE A 54 8.42 12.23 7.53
C ILE A 54 7.11 12.77 8.10
N LEU A 55 6.54 12.11 9.11
CA LEU A 55 5.32 12.56 9.79
C LEU A 55 5.58 13.60 10.90
N GLY A 56 6.83 13.99 11.17
CA GLY A 56 7.16 14.98 12.20
C GLY A 56 6.98 14.49 13.64
N LEU A 57 6.92 13.16 13.87
CA LEU A 57 6.63 12.55 15.17
C LEU A 57 7.84 12.44 16.09
N THR A 58 9.05 12.73 15.59
CA THR A 58 10.31 12.55 16.34
C THR A 58 10.33 13.28 17.69
N SER A 59 9.86 14.53 17.71
CA SER A 59 9.83 15.33 18.95
C SER A 59 8.85 14.77 19.97
N GLU A 60 7.71 14.26 19.51
CA GLU A 60 6.71 13.65 20.37
C GLU A 60 7.23 12.35 21.00
N LEU A 61 7.79 11.46 20.19
CA LEU A 61 8.37 10.21 20.67
C LEU A 61 9.51 10.43 21.68
N LYS A 62 10.32 11.49 21.50
CA LYS A 62 11.38 11.85 22.45
C LYS A 62 10.85 12.30 23.82
N LYS A 63 9.64 12.87 23.92
CA LYS A 63 9.02 13.19 25.23
C LYS A 63 8.77 11.94 26.07
N TYR A 64 8.55 10.79 25.44
CA TYR A 64 8.40 9.50 26.09
C TYR A 64 9.71 8.70 26.19
N ASN A 65 10.85 9.37 26.00
CA ASN A 65 12.21 8.81 26.10
C ASN A 65 12.53 7.68 25.10
N PHE A 66 11.85 7.60 23.96
CA PHE A 66 12.22 6.67 22.90
C PHE A 66 13.55 7.10 22.25
N SER A 67 14.47 6.14 22.13
CA SER A 67 15.74 6.33 21.46
C SER A 67 15.60 6.37 19.93
N ASP A 68 16.58 6.97 19.25
CA ASP A 68 16.59 7.00 17.77
C ASP A 68 16.58 5.59 17.17
N GLU A 69 17.14 4.60 17.86
CA GLU A 69 17.14 3.21 17.41
C GLU A 69 15.74 2.57 17.52
N GLN A 70 15.04 2.80 18.62
CA GLN A 70 13.65 2.33 18.78
C GLN A 70 12.71 2.95 17.74
N MET A 71 12.91 4.24 17.39
CA MET A 71 12.11 4.94 16.41
C MET A 71 12.29 4.43 14.97
N LYS A 72 13.41 3.75 14.65
CA LYS A 72 13.64 3.14 13.32
C LYS A 72 12.76 1.92 13.07
N ASP A 73 12.36 1.21 14.12
CA ASP A 73 11.40 0.10 14.03
C ASP A 73 10.04 0.55 14.56
N PHE A 74 9.36 1.35 13.75
CA PHE A 74 8.09 1.98 14.13
C PHE A 74 7.00 0.95 14.45
N GLU A 75 6.95 -0.17 13.75
CA GLU A 75 5.97 -1.23 13.97
C GLU A 75 6.17 -1.89 15.33
N LYS A 76 7.42 -2.20 15.69
CA LYS A 76 7.76 -2.72 17.00
C LYS A 76 7.46 -1.70 18.11
N LEU A 77 7.85 -0.43 17.90
CA LEU A 77 7.56 0.64 18.85
C LEU A 77 6.06 0.73 19.12
N PHE A 78 5.24 0.73 18.05
CA PHE A 78 3.80 0.77 18.19
C PHE A 78 3.23 -0.44 18.93
N SER A 79 3.75 -1.64 18.62
CA SER A 79 3.38 -2.87 19.33
C SER A 79 3.76 -2.83 20.81
N ASP A 80 4.93 -2.27 21.13
CA ASP A 80 5.42 -2.15 22.50
C ASP A 80 4.60 -1.20 23.39
N ILE A 81 3.97 -0.16 22.81
CA ILE A 81 3.12 0.79 23.55
C ILE A 81 1.64 0.38 23.56
N ASN A 82 1.23 -0.45 22.62
CA ASN A 82 -0.17 -0.80 22.41
C ASN A 82 -0.80 -1.40 23.68
N GLY A 83 -1.96 -0.85 24.08
CA GLY A 83 -2.73 -1.29 25.24
C GLY A 83 -2.15 -0.90 26.60
N LYS A 84 -1.05 -0.17 26.68
CA LYS A 84 -0.46 0.33 27.92
C LYS A 84 -1.04 1.68 28.29
N ALA A 85 -1.61 1.77 29.50
CA ALA A 85 -2.31 2.97 29.98
C ALA A 85 -1.42 4.24 29.96
N GLU A 86 -0.12 4.10 30.29
CA GLU A 86 0.85 5.20 30.27
C GLU A 86 1.13 5.80 28.90
N TYR A 87 0.83 5.07 27.81
CA TYR A 87 1.05 5.52 26.42
C TYR A 87 -0.25 5.80 25.67
N ARG A 88 -1.40 5.83 26.33
CA ARG A 88 -2.70 5.97 25.68
C ARG A 88 -2.78 7.20 24.78
N ASP A 89 -2.42 8.38 25.30
CA ASP A 89 -2.47 9.63 24.54
C ASP A 89 -1.48 9.61 23.37
N LEU A 90 -0.29 9.00 23.57
CA LEU A 90 0.68 8.81 22.50
C LEU A 90 0.13 7.89 21.42
N GLN A 91 -0.44 6.76 21.79
CA GLN A 91 -1.01 5.79 20.85
C GLN A 91 -2.10 6.44 19.99
N GLU A 92 -3.08 7.11 20.62
CA GLU A 92 -4.17 7.80 19.90
C GLU A 92 -3.63 8.85 18.92
N LYS A 93 -2.59 9.59 19.32
CA LYS A 93 -1.94 10.58 18.46
C LYS A 93 -1.20 9.91 17.29
N LEU A 94 -0.42 8.85 17.53
CA LEU A 94 0.29 8.14 16.46
C LEU A 94 -0.70 7.53 15.44
N GLU A 95 -1.77 6.91 15.91
CA GLU A 95 -2.83 6.36 15.06
C GLU A 95 -3.46 7.44 14.18
N TYR A 96 -3.79 8.58 14.78
CA TYR A 96 -4.37 9.72 14.05
C TYR A 96 -3.41 10.25 12.98
N GLU A 97 -2.17 10.56 13.33
CA GLU A 97 -1.19 11.15 12.40
C GLU A 97 -0.82 10.19 11.26
N VAL A 98 -0.67 8.89 11.56
CA VAL A 98 -0.42 7.87 10.54
C VAL A 98 -1.63 7.74 9.61
N CYS A 99 -2.82 7.61 10.15
CA CYS A 99 -4.05 7.50 9.35
C CYS A 99 -4.26 8.76 8.49
N ASP A 100 -4.11 9.94 9.07
CA ASP A 100 -4.25 11.23 8.37
C ASP A 100 -3.25 11.37 7.23
N TYR A 101 -1.98 11.01 7.48
CA TYR A 101 -0.94 11.08 6.46
C TYR A 101 -1.23 10.15 5.28
N PHE A 102 -1.44 8.86 5.56
CA PHE A 102 -1.62 7.86 4.50
C PHE A 102 -2.95 8.04 3.74
N SER A 103 -4.02 8.46 4.40
CA SER A 103 -5.31 8.68 3.75
C SER A 103 -5.29 9.82 2.71
N LYS A 104 -4.34 10.74 2.84
CA LYS A 104 -4.15 11.89 1.93
C LYS A 104 -3.20 11.61 0.78
N LEU A 105 -2.52 10.45 0.75
CA LEU A 105 -1.63 10.10 -0.33
C LEU A 105 -2.40 9.80 -1.61
N GLN A 106 -1.91 10.32 -2.73
CA GLN A 106 -2.51 10.11 -4.05
C GLN A 106 -1.47 9.60 -5.03
N ILE A 107 -1.82 8.51 -5.72
CA ILE A 107 -0.96 7.95 -6.76
C ILE A 107 -0.80 8.97 -7.91
N PRO A 108 0.38 9.10 -8.54
CA PRO A 108 0.58 9.93 -9.73
C PRO A 108 -0.42 9.58 -10.85
N ASP A 109 -0.73 10.55 -11.70
CA ASP A 109 -1.61 10.34 -12.85
C ASP A 109 -0.96 9.40 -13.88
N GLU A 110 0.37 9.46 -14.00
CA GLU A 110 1.13 8.57 -14.86
C GLU A 110 1.09 7.11 -14.37
N PRO A 111 1.14 6.12 -15.27
CA PRO A 111 1.19 4.71 -14.90
C PRO A 111 2.39 4.40 -14.00
N THR A 112 2.15 3.66 -12.93
CA THR A 112 3.16 3.23 -11.97
C THR A 112 3.46 1.73 -12.08
N LEU A 113 4.46 1.25 -11.36
CA LEU A 113 4.73 -0.18 -11.26
C LEU A 113 3.52 -0.99 -10.74
N TYR A 114 2.66 -0.38 -9.93
CA TYR A 114 1.43 -1.04 -9.46
C TYR A 114 0.41 -1.23 -10.58
N ASP A 115 0.31 -0.30 -11.53
CA ASP A 115 -0.54 -0.49 -12.71
C ASP A 115 -0.06 -1.66 -13.56
N TYR A 116 1.24 -1.70 -13.85
CA TYR A 116 1.82 -2.80 -14.60
C TYR A 116 1.69 -4.14 -13.88
N LEU A 117 1.88 -4.18 -12.56
CA LEU A 117 1.68 -5.38 -11.76
C LEU A 117 0.24 -5.89 -11.86
N ILE A 118 -0.74 -5.02 -11.60
CA ILE A 118 -2.16 -5.37 -11.64
C ILE A 118 -2.55 -5.88 -13.03
N LEU A 119 -2.13 -5.19 -14.09
CA LEU A 119 -2.46 -5.56 -15.48
C LEU A 119 -1.70 -6.80 -15.99
N SER A 120 -0.63 -7.23 -15.31
CA SER A 120 0.10 -8.46 -15.63
C SER A 120 -0.50 -9.73 -15.01
N LEU A 121 -1.45 -9.57 -14.08
CA LEU A 121 -2.14 -10.62 -13.34
C LEU A 121 -3.60 -10.72 -13.76
N THR A 122 -4.26 -11.80 -13.37
CA THR A 122 -5.66 -12.07 -13.72
C THR A 122 -6.47 -12.50 -12.49
N GLU A 123 -7.76 -12.73 -12.65
CA GLU A 123 -8.69 -13.16 -11.60
C GLU A 123 -8.31 -14.46 -10.86
N LYS A 124 -7.40 -15.28 -11.43
CA LYS A 124 -6.86 -16.45 -10.76
C LYS A 124 -5.75 -16.14 -9.76
N ASP A 125 -5.22 -14.92 -9.80
CA ASP A 125 -4.05 -14.48 -9.06
C ASP A 125 -4.47 -13.58 -7.89
N ALA A 126 -3.59 -13.44 -6.88
CA ALA A 126 -3.83 -12.57 -5.75
C ALA A 126 -2.60 -11.69 -5.45
N ILE A 127 -2.85 -10.47 -4.99
CA ILE A 127 -1.83 -9.58 -4.44
C ILE A 127 -2.13 -9.37 -2.95
N ILE A 128 -1.20 -9.75 -2.10
CA ILE A 128 -1.26 -9.54 -0.64
C ILE A 128 -0.39 -8.33 -0.31
N SER A 129 -0.99 -7.27 0.20
CA SER A 129 -0.28 -6.05 0.59
C SER A 129 -0.34 -5.83 2.09
N PHE A 130 0.84 -5.67 2.70
CA PHE A 130 0.99 -5.26 4.10
C PHE A 130 1.14 -3.74 4.25
N ASN A 131 0.97 -2.98 3.16
CA ASN A 131 1.16 -1.53 3.14
C ASN A 131 -0.08 -0.80 3.65
N TRP A 132 0.15 0.27 4.39
CA TRP A 132 -0.90 1.18 4.85
C TRP A 132 -1.29 2.20 3.78
N ASP A 133 -0.37 2.52 2.84
CA ASP A 133 -0.66 3.48 1.77
C ASP A 133 -1.73 2.98 0.79
N PRO A 134 -2.49 3.91 0.18
CA PRO A 134 -3.62 3.55 -0.69
C PRO A 134 -3.22 3.27 -2.14
N PHE A 135 -1.94 3.29 -2.51
CA PHE A 135 -1.52 3.31 -3.93
C PHE A 135 -1.94 2.07 -4.70
N LEU A 136 -1.75 0.87 -4.13
CA LEU A 136 -2.18 -0.36 -4.80
C LEU A 136 -3.70 -0.35 -5.06
N MET A 137 -4.49 0.12 -4.07
CA MET A 137 -5.95 0.24 -4.22
C MET A 137 -6.33 1.31 -5.25
N GLN A 138 -5.62 2.45 -5.28
CA GLN A 138 -5.86 3.52 -6.26
C GLN A 138 -5.50 3.07 -7.68
N ALA A 139 -4.37 2.35 -7.85
CA ALA A 139 -4.00 1.73 -9.12
C ALA A 139 -5.06 0.72 -9.57
N TYR A 140 -5.52 -0.13 -8.66
CA TYR A 140 -6.59 -1.09 -8.95
C TYR A 140 -7.88 -0.39 -9.42
N LYS A 141 -8.31 0.64 -8.69
CA LYS A 141 -9.53 1.40 -9.01
C LYS A 141 -9.47 2.02 -10.41
N ARG A 142 -8.36 2.61 -10.81
CA ARG A 142 -8.26 3.23 -12.15
C ARG A 142 -8.18 2.22 -13.29
N ASN A 143 -7.79 0.97 -13.01
CA ASN A 143 -7.72 -0.11 -14.00
C ASN A 143 -8.95 -1.04 -13.98
N ILE A 144 -9.93 -0.80 -13.12
CA ILE A 144 -11.07 -1.71 -12.91
C ILE A 144 -11.89 -1.99 -14.20
N CYS A 145 -11.91 -1.05 -15.13
CA CYS A 145 -12.62 -1.19 -16.40
C CYS A 145 -12.00 -2.23 -17.35
N VAL A 146 -10.75 -2.67 -17.09
CA VAL A 146 -10.09 -3.70 -17.91
C VAL A 146 -10.73 -5.08 -17.68
N GLY A 147 -11.32 -5.32 -16.50
CA GLY A 147 -11.86 -6.62 -16.10
C GLY A 147 -10.78 -7.65 -15.76
N ASN A 148 -11.19 -8.79 -15.21
CA ASN A 148 -10.32 -9.93 -14.92
C ASN A 148 -9.05 -9.58 -14.11
N LEU A 149 -9.16 -8.62 -13.18
CA LEU A 149 -8.06 -8.21 -12.33
C LEU A 149 -7.85 -9.19 -11.16
N PRO A 150 -6.62 -9.23 -10.56
CA PRO A 150 -6.32 -10.11 -9.44
C PRO A 150 -7.09 -9.74 -8.19
N GLU A 151 -7.24 -10.68 -7.25
CA GLU A 151 -7.76 -10.39 -5.91
C GLU A 151 -6.76 -9.54 -5.11
N LEU A 152 -7.26 -8.54 -4.37
CA LEU A 152 -6.47 -7.74 -3.44
C LEU A 152 -6.78 -8.11 -2.00
N ILE A 153 -5.74 -8.43 -1.22
CA ILE A 153 -5.83 -8.80 0.19
C ILE A 153 -4.97 -7.85 1.02
N PHE A 154 -5.56 -7.24 2.05
CA PHE A 154 -4.88 -6.31 2.96
C PHE A 154 -5.00 -6.83 4.41
N PRO A 155 -4.07 -7.69 4.87
CA PRO A 155 -4.16 -8.30 6.21
C PRO A 155 -4.14 -7.29 7.35
N HIS A 156 -3.38 -6.20 7.20
CA HIS A 156 -3.26 -5.12 8.19
C HIS A 156 -4.22 -3.94 7.92
N GLY A 157 -5.14 -4.10 6.98
CA GLY A 157 -5.94 -2.99 6.47
C GLY A 157 -5.16 -2.12 5.49
N ASN A 158 -5.76 -1.00 5.08
CA ASN A 158 -5.18 -0.06 4.12
C ASN A 158 -5.92 1.28 4.22
N ALA A 159 -5.23 2.40 4.11
CA ALA A 159 -5.85 3.73 4.18
C ALA A 159 -6.84 4.02 3.03
N GLY A 160 -6.78 3.25 1.94
CA GLY A 160 -7.74 3.33 0.83
C GLY A 160 -9.00 2.50 1.03
N VAL A 161 -9.10 1.70 2.11
CA VAL A 161 -10.24 0.82 2.38
C VAL A 161 -10.98 1.29 3.63
N GLY A 162 -12.28 1.51 3.49
CA GLY A 162 -13.18 1.86 4.59
C GLY A 162 -14.12 0.72 4.97
N LEU A 163 -14.54 0.70 6.22
CA LEU A 163 -15.58 -0.19 6.73
C LEU A 163 -16.74 0.67 7.25
N CYS A 164 -17.93 0.48 6.70
CA CYS A 164 -19.13 1.06 7.30
C CYS A 164 -19.52 0.24 8.54
N TYR A 165 -19.54 0.88 9.71
CA TYR A 165 -19.86 0.21 10.96
C TYR A 165 -21.35 -0.21 11.06
N ASP A 166 -22.25 0.48 10.36
CA ASP A 166 -23.69 0.18 10.40
C ASP A 166 -24.05 -1.03 9.54
N CYS A 167 -23.61 -1.04 8.29
CA CYS A 167 -23.96 -2.10 7.34
C CYS A 167 -22.88 -3.20 7.19
N LYS A 168 -21.70 -3.03 7.83
CA LYS A 168 -20.57 -3.97 7.79
C LYS A 168 -19.99 -4.18 6.37
N ILE A 169 -20.30 -3.27 5.44
CA ILE A 169 -19.78 -3.32 4.06
C ILE A 169 -18.40 -2.66 4.01
N LYS A 170 -17.45 -3.34 3.38
CA LYS A 170 -16.14 -2.79 3.04
C LYS A 170 -16.24 -2.10 1.66
N GLY A 171 -15.55 -0.99 1.53
CA GLY A 171 -15.50 -0.22 0.29
C GLY A 171 -14.28 0.69 0.25
N TYR A 172 -14.24 1.58 -0.73
CA TYR A 172 -13.20 2.61 -0.77
C TYR A 172 -13.36 3.58 0.40
N ALA A 173 -12.25 3.92 1.06
CA ALA A 173 -12.24 4.98 2.06
C ALA A 173 -12.73 6.30 1.44
N ASN A 174 -13.38 7.13 2.23
CA ASN A 174 -13.98 8.41 1.81
C ASN A 174 -15.13 8.29 0.78
N CYS A 175 -15.66 7.09 0.54
CA CYS A 175 -16.92 6.92 -0.17
C CYS A 175 -18.08 6.90 0.84
N LEU A 176 -19.16 7.63 0.52
CA LEU A 176 -20.36 7.57 1.35
C LEU A 176 -20.97 6.16 1.23
N CYS A 177 -21.37 5.62 2.37
CA CYS A 177 -22.13 4.38 2.40
C CYS A 177 -23.48 4.62 1.67
N PRO A 178 -23.87 3.75 0.72
CA PRO A 178 -25.10 3.95 -0.05
C PRO A 178 -26.40 3.74 0.75
N LYS A 179 -26.30 3.48 2.07
CA LYS A 179 -27.45 3.32 2.96
C LYS A 179 -27.59 4.50 3.90
#